data_550b3f11ce7c8a405d72986166260e41
#
_entry.id   550b3f11ce7c8a405d72986166260e41
#
_cell.length_a   1.000
_cell.length_b   1.000
_cell.length_c   1.000
_cell.angle_alpha   90.00
_cell.angle_beta   90.00
_cell.angle_gamma   90.00
#
_symmetry.space_group_name_H-M   'P 1'
#
loop_
_entity.id
_entity.type
_entity.pdbx_description
1 polymer ?
#
loop_
_entity_poly.entity_id
_entity_poly.type
_entity_poly.pdbx_seq_one_letter_code
_entity_poly.pdbx_strand_id
1 'polypeptide(L)'
;KDGYSAFAPGRKFAEFYGGALAYAISEEAFFKKALPVVNYLKFRVGYGQNGNQGIDPYETMANIASGSTVFGSTSTLFIYQGNLSNLGLSWEKTTTTNFGLNFAMFNNRISGDLNIYKSQTTDQLLTRSLPSLSGFGSVRTNIGQVDNQGVEASITGVIIEPKTANGI
;
A
#
# COMPACT_ATOMS: atom_id res chain seq x y z
N LYS A 1 0.11 13.15 9.03
CA LYS A 1 0.63 14.11 8.03
C LYS A 1 2.08 13.82 7.76
N ASP A 2 2.41 13.51 6.51
CA ASP A 2 3.75 13.19 6.07
C ASP A 2 4.29 14.28 5.15
N GLY A 3 5.61 14.42 5.12
CA GLY A 3 6.28 15.43 4.32
C GLY A 3 7.48 14.87 3.56
N TYR A 4 7.64 15.26 2.30
CA TYR A 4 8.79 14.90 1.49
C TYR A 4 9.32 16.11 0.72
N SER A 5 10.59 16.42 0.96
CA SER A 5 11.22 17.65 0.47
C SER A 5 11.43 17.70 -1.05
N ALA A 6 11.52 16.53 -1.71
CA ALA A 6 11.76 16.43 -3.14
C ALA A 6 10.56 16.84 -4.00
N PHE A 7 9.35 16.87 -3.45
CA PHE A 7 8.20 17.40 -4.15
C PHE A 7 8.23 18.94 -4.27
N ALA A 8 7.60 19.45 -5.29
CA ALA A 8 7.50 20.89 -5.53
C ALA A 8 6.74 21.61 -4.39
N PRO A 9 6.95 22.94 -4.21
CA PRO A 9 6.18 23.73 -3.26
C PRO A 9 4.67 23.51 -3.41
N GLY A 10 3.96 23.36 -2.29
CA GLY A 10 2.54 23.07 -2.26
C GLY A 10 2.16 21.57 -2.40
N ARG A 11 3.11 20.69 -2.72
CA ARG A 11 2.89 19.24 -2.86
C ARG A 11 3.73 18.38 -1.88
N LYS A 12 4.55 19.03 -1.06
CA LYS A 12 5.47 18.36 -0.13
C LYS A 12 4.78 17.59 0.97
N PHE A 13 3.58 18.00 1.36
CA PHE A 13 2.85 17.41 2.48
C PHE A 13 1.59 16.72 2.00
N ALA A 14 1.30 15.55 2.59
CA ALA A 14 0.05 14.83 2.42
C ALA A 14 -0.49 14.40 3.79
N GLU A 15 -1.80 14.18 3.85
CA GLU A 15 -2.48 13.69 5.04
C GLU A 15 -3.10 12.34 4.73
N PHE A 16 -2.84 11.40 5.61
CA PHE A 16 -3.33 10.04 5.50
C PHE A 16 -4.10 9.71 6.78
N TYR A 17 -5.26 9.10 6.60
CA TYR A 17 -6.17 8.77 7.68
C TYR A 17 -6.30 7.27 7.81
N GLY A 18 -6.49 6.81 9.05
CA GLY A 18 -6.73 5.41 9.32
C GLY A 18 -7.46 5.22 10.64
N GLY A 19 -8.21 4.14 10.70
CA GLY A 19 -8.92 3.74 11.90
C GLY A 19 -9.32 2.27 11.82
N ALA A 20 -9.46 1.64 12.97
CA ALA A 20 -9.91 0.26 13.05
C ALA A 20 -10.82 0.08 14.26
N LEU A 21 -11.81 -0.80 14.09
CA LEU A 21 -12.71 -1.25 15.13
C LEU A 21 -12.66 -2.77 15.21
N ALA A 22 -12.75 -3.29 16.42
CA ALA A 22 -12.85 -4.73 16.66
C ALA A 22 -13.84 -4.98 17.79
N TYR A 23 -14.73 -5.96 17.58
CA TYR A 23 -15.77 -6.32 18.53
C TYR A 23 -15.85 -7.83 18.72
N ALA A 24 -15.65 -8.28 19.97
CA ALA A 24 -15.72 -9.69 20.34
C ALA A 24 -17.16 -10.00 20.84
N ILE A 25 -18.04 -10.36 19.94
CA ILE A 25 -19.45 -10.66 20.27
C ILE A 25 -19.57 -11.89 21.18
N SER A 26 -18.59 -12.80 21.16
CA SER A 26 -18.53 -13.97 22.02
C SER A 26 -18.42 -13.62 23.52
N GLU A 27 -18.01 -12.41 23.86
CA GLU A 27 -17.94 -11.99 25.26
C GLU A 27 -19.30 -11.57 25.84
N GLU A 28 -20.27 -11.31 24.98
CA GLU A 28 -21.60 -10.86 25.38
C GLU A 28 -22.45 -11.99 26.00
N ALA A 29 -23.13 -11.68 27.09
CA ALA A 29 -23.92 -12.66 27.85
C ALA A 29 -25.07 -13.27 27.01
N PHE A 30 -25.67 -12.49 26.10
CA PHE A 30 -26.72 -12.99 25.21
C PHE A 30 -26.18 -14.00 24.22
N PHE A 31 -24.96 -13.77 23.71
CA PHE A 31 -24.34 -14.63 22.72
C PHE A 31 -23.91 -15.97 23.35
N LYS A 32 -23.29 -15.94 24.52
CA LYS A 32 -22.90 -17.15 25.28
C LYS A 32 -24.08 -18.07 25.58
N LYS A 33 -25.25 -17.49 25.81
CA LYS A 33 -26.49 -18.28 26.02
C LYS A 33 -27.08 -18.86 24.73
N ALA A 34 -27.00 -18.11 23.63
CA ALA A 34 -27.59 -18.50 22.36
C ALA A 34 -26.74 -19.54 21.60
N LEU A 35 -25.42 -19.42 21.66
CA LEU A 35 -24.49 -20.25 20.90
C LEU A 35 -23.30 -20.73 21.76
N PRO A 36 -23.55 -21.65 22.73
CA PRO A 36 -22.52 -22.12 23.67
C PRO A 36 -21.39 -22.92 22.99
N VAL A 37 -21.62 -23.38 21.77
CA VAL A 37 -20.62 -24.10 20.95
C VAL A 37 -19.53 -23.18 20.41
N VAL A 38 -19.81 -21.88 20.27
CA VAL A 38 -18.89 -20.88 19.76
C VAL A 38 -18.15 -20.26 20.94
N ASN A 39 -16.88 -20.61 21.07
CA ASN A 39 -16.04 -20.14 22.18
C ASN A 39 -15.50 -18.72 21.94
N TYR A 40 -15.26 -18.39 20.69
CA TYR A 40 -14.74 -17.09 20.31
C TYR A 40 -15.30 -16.64 18.96
N LEU A 41 -15.77 -15.40 18.89
CA LEU A 41 -16.20 -14.76 17.66
C LEU A 41 -15.90 -13.27 17.74
N LYS A 42 -15.04 -12.78 16.82
CA LYS A 42 -14.59 -11.39 16.78
C LYS A 42 -14.69 -10.85 15.37
N PHE A 43 -15.38 -9.73 15.23
CA PHE A 43 -15.41 -8.94 14.02
C PHE A 43 -14.33 -7.85 14.06
N ARG A 44 -13.74 -7.56 12.91
CA ARG A 44 -12.77 -6.49 12.72
C ARG A 44 -13.12 -5.73 11.46
N VAL A 45 -13.02 -4.41 11.53
CA VAL A 45 -13.15 -3.50 10.39
C VAL A 45 -11.98 -2.54 10.46
N GLY A 46 -11.27 -2.39 9.35
CA GLY A 46 -10.16 -1.48 9.23
C GLY A 46 -10.26 -0.64 7.96
N TYR A 47 -9.87 0.59 8.08
CA TYR A 47 -9.68 1.52 6.98
C TYR A 47 -8.35 2.24 7.18
N GLY A 48 -7.55 2.33 6.13
CA GLY A 48 -6.27 3.01 6.20
C GLY A 48 -5.84 3.59 4.87
N GLN A 49 -5.15 4.72 4.93
CA GLN A 49 -4.51 5.35 3.80
C GLN A 49 -3.01 5.42 4.03
N ASN A 50 -2.22 5.07 3.03
CA ASN A 50 -0.77 5.19 3.00
C ASN A 50 -0.34 6.02 1.79
N GLY A 51 0.74 6.80 1.97
CA GLY A 51 1.40 7.52 0.88
C GLY A 51 2.71 6.84 0.48
N ASN A 52 3.00 6.89 -0.80
CA ASN A 52 4.32 6.55 -1.33
C ASN A 52 4.89 7.77 -2.07
N GLN A 53 6.14 8.10 -1.75
CA GLN A 53 6.88 9.23 -2.33
C GLN A 53 8.03 8.79 -3.23
N GLY A 54 7.97 7.63 -3.86
CA GLY A 54 9.04 6.98 -4.61
C GLY A 54 9.61 7.78 -5.80
N ILE A 55 10.11 8.98 -5.54
CA ILE A 55 10.85 9.83 -6.47
C ILE A 55 12.23 10.17 -5.91
N ASP A 56 13.20 10.36 -6.81
CA ASP A 56 14.54 10.80 -6.44
C ASP A 56 14.60 12.29 -6.10
N PRO A 57 15.60 12.72 -5.31
CA PRO A 57 15.86 14.14 -5.08
C PRO A 57 16.00 14.88 -6.41
N TYR A 58 15.32 16.02 -6.53
CA TYR A 58 15.31 16.89 -7.72
C TYR A 58 14.61 16.29 -8.96
N GLU A 59 13.98 15.11 -8.90
CA GLU A 59 13.29 14.49 -10.04
C GLU A 59 12.13 15.36 -10.57
N THR A 60 11.57 16.22 -9.73
CA THR A 60 10.56 17.20 -10.15
C THR A 60 11.10 18.33 -11.00
N MET A 61 12.42 18.55 -10.99
CA MET A 61 13.10 19.65 -11.67
C MET A 61 13.78 19.18 -12.94
N ALA A 62 14.04 20.12 -13.85
CA ALA A 62 14.89 19.86 -15.00
C ALA A 62 16.36 19.77 -14.56
N ASN A 63 17.05 18.72 -14.97
CA ASN A 63 18.48 18.56 -14.77
C ASN A 63 19.23 19.04 -16.00
N ILE A 64 20.40 19.63 -15.79
CA ILE A 64 21.33 20.00 -16.86
C ILE A 64 22.29 18.84 -17.07
N ALA A 65 22.41 18.40 -18.29
CA ALA A 65 23.37 17.40 -18.74
C ALA A 65 24.37 18.04 -19.71
N SER A 66 25.54 17.45 -19.84
CA SER A 66 26.56 17.85 -20.81
C SER A 66 26.90 16.70 -21.73
N GLY A 67 27.23 17.01 -22.95
CA GLY A 67 27.70 16.07 -23.96
C GLY A 67 28.86 16.68 -24.76
N SER A 68 29.55 15.87 -25.54
CA SER A 68 30.54 16.31 -26.48
C SER A 68 30.14 15.94 -27.90
N THR A 69 30.41 16.83 -28.82
CA THR A 69 30.25 16.59 -30.26
C THR A 69 31.50 17.08 -31.01
N VAL A 70 31.67 16.62 -32.23
CA VAL A 70 32.80 17.01 -33.05
C VAL A 70 32.33 17.91 -34.18
N PHE A 71 32.84 19.11 -34.26
CA PHE A 71 32.68 20.02 -35.40
C PHE A 71 34.02 20.08 -36.17
N GLY A 72 34.05 19.46 -37.35
CA GLY A 72 35.26 19.29 -38.12
C GLY A 72 36.28 18.40 -37.37
N SER A 73 37.41 18.94 -36.98
CA SER A 73 38.44 18.24 -36.15
C SER A 73 38.45 18.63 -34.68
N THR A 74 37.50 19.47 -34.24
CA THR A 74 37.48 20.01 -32.88
C THR A 74 36.37 19.37 -32.06
N SER A 75 36.70 18.80 -30.90
CA SER A 75 35.75 18.35 -29.92
C SER A 75 35.21 19.54 -29.13
N THR A 76 33.87 19.67 -29.10
CA THR A 76 33.18 20.76 -28.42
C THR A 76 32.22 20.24 -27.40
N LEU A 77 32.25 20.82 -26.19
CA LEU A 77 31.28 20.52 -25.14
C LEU A 77 29.97 21.27 -25.40
N PHE A 78 28.84 20.61 -25.23
CA PHE A 78 27.53 21.26 -25.23
C PHE A 78 26.76 20.91 -23.97
N ILE A 79 25.86 21.79 -23.59
CA ILE A 79 24.99 21.65 -22.41
C ILE A 79 23.55 21.58 -22.91
N TYR A 80 22.78 20.66 -22.32
CA TYR A 80 21.38 20.47 -22.67
C TYR A 80 20.55 20.08 -21.45
N GLN A 81 19.24 20.20 -21.56
CA GLN A 81 18.31 19.72 -20.54
C GLN A 81 18.21 18.20 -20.63
N GLY A 82 18.66 17.50 -19.57
CA GLY A 82 18.78 16.04 -19.55
C GLY A 82 17.45 15.31 -19.31
N ASN A 83 16.49 15.95 -18.63
CA ASN A 83 15.17 15.39 -18.36
C ASN A 83 14.08 16.46 -18.42
N LEU A 84 12.84 16.02 -18.67
CA LEU A 84 11.69 16.91 -18.62
C LEU A 84 11.23 17.06 -17.14
N SER A 85 11.17 18.31 -16.68
CA SER A 85 10.65 18.62 -15.34
C SER A 85 9.15 18.33 -15.23
N ASN A 86 8.70 17.86 -14.06
CA ASN A 86 7.30 17.78 -13.73
C ASN A 86 7.06 18.24 -12.28
N LEU A 87 6.77 19.53 -12.13
CA LEU A 87 6.42 20.12 -10.84
C LEU A 87 5.04 19.64 -10.34
N GLY A 88 4.28 18.94 -11.18
CA GLY A 88 2.99 18.34 -10.86
C GLY A 88 3.08 17.04 -10.07
N LEU A 89 4.28 16.45 -9.90
CA LEU A 89 4.45 15.22 -9.14
C LEU A 89 3.96 15.36 -7.70
N SER A 90 3.24 14.35 -7.26
CA SER A 90 2.64 14.29 -5.93
C SER A 90 2.70 12.87 -5.37
N TRP A 91 2.22 12.72 -4.15
CA TRP A 91 2.13 11.45 -3.46
C TRP A 91 1.25 10.44 -4.21
N GLU A 92 1.74 9.24 -4.40
CA GLU A 92 0.93 8.08 -4.69
C GLU A 92 0.17 7.67 -3.42
N LYS A 93 -1.13 7.37 -3.54
CA LYS A 93 -1.99 7.07 -2.40
C LYS A 93 -2.58 5.67 -2.50
N THR A 94 -2.37 4.87 -1.47
CA THR A 94 -3.04 3.57 -1.31
C THR A 94 -4.06 3.65 -0.20
N THR A 95 -5.31 3.34 -0.53
CA THR A 95 -6.43 3.23 0.42
C THR A 95 -6.81 1.76 0.56
N THR A 96 -6.81 1.26 1.78
CA THR A 96 -7.17 -0.14 2.08
C THR A 96 -8.34 -0.18 3.05
N THR A 97 -9.34 -0.98 2.72
CA THR A 97 -10.44 -1.34 3.61
C THR A 97 -10.42 -2.85 3.81
N ASN A 98 -10.54 -3.31 5.04
CA ASN A 98 -10.56 -4.72 5.38
C ASN A 98 -11.67 -5.04 6.38
N PHE A 99 -12.27 -6.22 6.21
CA PHE A 99 -13.21 -6.84 7.13
C PHE A 99 -12.63 -8.18 7.54
N GLY A 100 -12.59 -8.45 8.83
CA GLY A 100 -12.07 -9.70 9.37
C GLY A 100 -13.04 -10.33 10.34
N LEU A 101 -13.11 -11.65 10.30
CA LEU A 101 -13.83 -12.49 11.24
C LEU A 101 -12.87 -13.52 11.81
N ASN A 102 -12.72 -13.55 13.14
CA ASN A 102 -12.02 -14.62 13.83
C ASN A 102 -13.03 -15.46 14.59
N PHE A 103 -12.89 -16.76 14.54
CA PHE A 103 -13.79 -17.67 15.25
C PHE A 103 -13.05 -18.85 15.87
N ALA A 104 -13.61 -19.38 16.96
CA ALA A 104 -13.24 -20.66 17.54
C ALA A 104 -14.45 -21.35 18.10
N MET A 105 -14.57 -22.65 17.87
CA MET A 105 -15.72 -23.47 18.21
C MET A 105 -15.31 -24.84 18.80
N PHE A 106 -16.27 -25.52 19.45
CA PHE A 106 -16.07 -26.86 20.01
C PHE A 106 -14.88 -26.93 20.99
N ASN A 107 -14.87 -26.03 21.98
CA ASN A 107 -13.75 -25.90 22.94
C ASN A 107 -12.39 -25.65 22.23
N ASN A 108 -12.39 -24.73 21.25
CA ASN A 108 -11.24 -24.37 20.43
C ASN A 108 -10.67 -25.49 19.54
N ARG A 109 -11.42 -26.57 19.34
CA ARG A 109 -11.01 -27.63 18.41
C ARG A 109 -11.01 -27.21 16.94
N ILE A 110 -11.91 -26.30 16.60
CA ILE A 110 -11.93 -25.68 15.27
C ILE A 110 -11.79 -24.19 15.45
N SER A 111 -10.80 -23.62 14.84
CA SER A 111 -10.57 -22.18 14.83
C SER A 111 -10.19 -21.71 13.43
N GLY A 112 -10.40 -20.44 13.17
CA GLY A 112 -10.02 -19.88 11.89
C GLY A 112 -10.25 -18.38 11.82
N ASP A 113 -9.88 -17.85 10.67
CA ASP A 113 -10.12 -16.47 10.29
C ASP A 113 -10.59 -16.36 8.84
N LEU A 114 -11.40 -15.37 8.61
CA LEU A 114 -11.85 -14.95 7.29
C LEU A 114 -11.56 -13.47 7.17
N ASN A 115 -10.85 -13.08 6.11
CA ASN A 115 -10.55 -11.69 5.80
C ASN A 115 -11.03 -11.37 4.39
N ILE A 116 -11.67 -10.22 4.23
CA ILE A 116 -12.08 -9.65 2.96
C ILE A 116 -11.43 -8.28 2.88
N TYR A 117 -10.69 -8.02 1.82
CA TYR A 117 -10.01 -6.74 1.66
C TYR A 117 -10.23 -6.14 0.27
N LYS A 118 -10.19 -4.83 0.24
CA LYS A 118 -10.10 -4.03 -0.98
C LYS A 118 -9.04 -2.96 -0.78
N SER A 119 -8.07 -2.91 -1.70
CA SER A 119 -7.01 -1.91 -1.74
C SER A 119 -7.03 -1.21 -3.07
N GLN A 120 -6.94 0.10 -3.06
CA GLN A 120 -6.91 0.94 -4.26
C GLN A 120 -5.70 1.87 -4.16
N THR A 121 -4.81 1.77 -5.14
CA THR A 121 -3.68 2.68 -5.31
C THR A 121 -3.98 3.65 -6.44
N THR A 122 -3.99 4.94 -6.16
CA THR A 122 -4.23 6.02 -7.11
C THR A 122 -2.99 6.89 -7.27
N ASP A 123 -2.94 7.63 -8.38
CA ASP A 123 -1.84 8.56 -8.67
C ASP A 123 -0.46 7.89 -8.66
N GLN A 124 -0.38 6.68 -9.24
CA GLN A 124 0.87 5.92 -9.27
C GLN A 124 1.99 6.72 -9.93
N LEU A 125 3.17 6.68 -9.30
CA LEU A 125 4.38 7.32 -9.80
C LEU A 125 5.02 6.46 -10.89
N LEU A 126 4.64 6.69 -12.15
CA LEU A 126 5.10 5.91 -13.31
C LEU A 126 5.89 6.78 -14.28
N THR A 127 6.79 6.13 -15.02
CA THR A 127 7.52 6.75 -16.12
C THR A 127 6.73 6.56 -17.41
N ARG A 128 6.32 7.66 -18.03
CA ARG A 128 5.62 7.67 -19.31
C ARG A 128 6.59 7.98 -20.42
N SER A 129 6.66 7.13 -21.45
CA SER A 129 7.41 7.37 -22.66
C SER A 129 6.83 8.54 -23.45
N LEU A 130 7.69 9.33 -24.06
CA LEU A 130 7.33 10.49 -24.87
C LEU A 130 7.69 10.24 -26.34
N PRO A 131 6.97 10.87 -27.30
CA PRO A 131 7.36 10.87 -28.69
C PRO A 131 8.73 11.52 -28.88
N SER A 132 9.55 11.00 -29.78
CA SER A 132 10.91 11.50 -30.05
C SER A 132 10.96 12.99 -30.43
N LEU A 133 9.89 13.52 -31.02
CA LEU A 133 9.73 14.93 -31.35
C LEU A 133 9.74 15.87 -30.14
N SER A 134 9.48 15.37 -28.94
CA SER A 134 9.54 16.16 -27.71
C SER A 134 10.96 16.51 -27.28
N GLY A 135 11.96 15.84 -27.85
CA GLY A 135 13.36 15.93 -27.40
C GLY A 135 13.69 15.15 -26.15
N PHE A 136 12.72 14.49 -25.52
CA PHE A 136 12.88 13.70 -24.30
C PHE A 136 12.33 12.28 -24.51
N GLY A 137 13.00 11.28 -23.90
CA GLY A 137 12.55 9.89 -23.99
C GLY A 137 11.37 9.58 -23.09
N SER A 138 11.29 10.23 -21.95
CA SER A 138 10.26 9.96 -20.93
C SER A 138 10.08 11.09 -19.95
N VAL A 139 8.98 11.03 -19.18
CA VAL A 139 8.69 11.92 -18.05
C VAL A 139 8.09 11.12 -16.91
N ARG A 140 8.49 11.43 -15.68
CA ARG A 140 7.84 10.90 -14.47
C ARG A 140 6.52 11.62 -14.24
N THR A 141 5.45 10.88 -13.96
CA THR A 141 4.13 11.47 -13.76
C THR A 141 3.27 10.61 -12.84
N ASN A 142 2.31 11.23 -12.17
CA ASN A 142 1.27 10.52 -11.46
C ASN A 142 0.19 10.10 -12.46
N ILE A 143 0.10 8.80 -12.73
CA ILE A 143 -0.81 8.25 -13.73
C ILE A 143 -1.19 6.82 -13.35
N GLY A 144 -2.45 6.50 -13.58
CA GLY A 144 -2.95 5.15 -13.37
C GLY A 144 -3.50 4.90 -11.96
N GLN A 145 -4.20 3.80 -11.90
CA GLN A 145 -4.83 3.28 -10.69
C GLN A 145 -4.73 1.76 -10.73
N VAL A 146 -4.48 1.16 -9.58
CA VAL A 146 -4.54 -0.29 -9.39
C VAL A 146 -5.52 -0.60 -8.28
N ASP A 147 -6.47 -1.46 -8.59
CA ASP A 147 -7.42 -2.01 -7.63
C ASP A 147 -7.03 -3.47 -7.34
N ASN A 148 -6.96 -3.81 -6.08
CA ASN A 148 -6.70 -5.16 -5.59
C ASN A 148 -7.75 -5.50 -4.55
N GLN A 149 -8.37 -6.68 -4.68
CA GLN A 149 -9.35 -7.18 -3.73
C GLN A 149 -9.24 -8.69 -3.62
N GLY A 150 -9.55 -9.20 -2.44
CA GLY A 150 -9.45 -10.62 -2.21
C GLY A 150 -10.19 -11.08 -0.96
N VAL A 151 -10.28 -12.40 -0.87
CA VAL A 151 -10.80 -13.11 0.29
C VAL A 151 -9.75 -14.11 0.71
N GLU A 152 -9.41 -14.10 1.98
CA GLU A 152 -8.46 -15.03 2.61
C GLU A 152 -9.18 -15.77 3.71
N ALA A 153 -9.01 -17.08 3.78
CA ALA A 153 -9.57 -17.91 4.83
C ALA A 153 -8.53 -18.89 5.35
N SER A 154 -8.47 -19.03 6.66
CA SER A 154 -7.65 -20.01 7.34
C SER A 154 -8.53 -20.81 8.31
N ILE A 155 -8.36 -22.12 8.33
CA ILE A 155 -9.08 -23.01 9.24
C ILE A 155 -8.07 -23.98 9.84
N THR A 156 -8.07 -24.06 11.17
CA THR A 156 -7.25 -24.98 11.95
C THR A 156 -8.13 -25.93 12.74
N GLY A 157 -7.87 -27.23 12.65
CA GLY A 157 -8.59 -28.25 13.40
C GLY A 157 -7.63 -29.08 14.28
N VAL A 158 -7.98 -29.25 15.54
CA VAL A 158 -7.28 -30.16 16.47
C VAL A 158 -7.98 -31.50 16.45
N ILE A 159 -7.38 -32.48 15.81
CA ILE A 159 -7.94 -33.83 15.63
C ILE A 159 -7.69 -34.66 16.91
N ILE A 160 -6.49 -34.57 17.47
CA ILE A 160 -6.09 -35.31 18.67
C ILE A 160 -5.45 -34.33 19.65
N GLU A 161 -6.02 -34.22 20.85
CA GLU A 161 -5.34 -33.55 21.94
C GLU A 161 -4.42 -34.55 22.65
N PRO A 162 -3.14 -34.30 22.75
CA PRO A 162 -2.27 -35.12 23.59
C PRO A 162 -2.81 -34.99 25.02
N LYS A 163 -3.21 -36.10 25.64
CA LYS A 163 -3.48 -36.12 27.08
C LYS A 163 -2.17 -35.74 27.76
N THR A 164 -2.15 -34.56 28.37
CA THR A 164 -1.06 -34.22 29.29
C THR A 164 -1.02 -35.31 30.36
N ALA A 165 -0.02 -36.16 30.31
CA ALA A 165 0.21 -37.07 31.42
C ALA A 165 0.48 -36.21 32.65
N ASN A 166 -0.49 -36.16 33.56
CA ASN A 166 -0.26 -35.57 34.88
C ASN A 166 0.91 -36.32 35.44
N GLY A 167 2.07 -35.67 35.44
CA GLY A 167 3.26 -36.17 36.06
C GLY A 167 3.00 -36.39 37.53
N ILE A 168 3.46 -37.50 38.00
CA ILE A 168 3.66 -37.90 39.39
C ILE A 168 4.46 -36.83 40.13
#